data_6218b52324152296e2bc65e58ae69128
#
_entry.id   6218b52324152296e2bc65e58ae69128
#
_cell.length_a   1.000
_cell.length_b   1.000
_cell.length_c   1.000
_cell.angle_alpha   90.00
_cell.angle_beta   90.00
_cell.angle_gamma   90.00
#
_symmetry.space_group_name_H-M   'P 1'
#
loop_
_entity.id
_entity.type
_entity.pdbx_description
1 polymer ?
#
loop_
_entity_poly.entity_id
_entity_poly.type
_entity_poly.pdbx_seq_one_letter_code
_entity_poly.pdbx_strand_id
1 'polypeptide(L)' 'MAIKSVSIRIEEEMLNKIAYVADYEGRSVNRHVLVLIRENIKAFEDANGTIEGDINPDVNVKPTRK' A
#
# COMPACT_ATOMS: atom_id res chain seq x y z
N MET A 1 16.65 7.99 -2.94
CA MET A 1 15.41 7.37 -3.35
C MET A 1 14.27 8.38 -3.28
N ALA A 2 13.49 8.46 -4.33
CA ALA A 2 12.41 9.43 -4.37
C ALA A 2 11.19 8.92 -3.62
N ILE A 3 10.49 9.84 -3.00
CA ILE A 3 9.27 9.51 -2.28
C ILE A 3 8.11 10.20 -3.00
N LYS A 4 7.09 9.45 -3.23
CA LYS A 4 5.90 9.98 -3.87
C LYS A 4 4.71 9.82 -2.94
N SER A 5 3.72 10.65 -3.15
CA SER A 5 2.51 10.58 -2.37
C SER A 5 1.40 9.97 -3.20
N VAL A 6 0.51 9.31 -2.54
CA VAL A 6 -0.68 8.76 -3.17
C VAL A 6 -1.85 8.97 -2.23
N SER A 7 -2.99 9.31 -2.80
CA SER A 7 -4.20 9.48 -2.02
C SER A 7 -5.14 8.34 -2.29
N ILE A 8 -5.74 7.83 -1.26
CA ILE A 8 -6.65 6.71 -1.36
C ILE A 8 -7.94 7.08 -0.65
N ARG A 9 -9.05 6.78 -1.30
CA ARG A 9 -10.34 6.97 -0.67
C ARG A 9 -10.77 5.65 -0.05
N ILE A 10 -11.14 5.70 1.20
CA ILE A 10 -11.50 4.51 1.94
C ILE A 10 -12.81 4.77 2.66
N GLU A 11 -13.66 3.77 2.68
CA GLU A 11 -14.89 3.88 3.45
C GLU A 11 -14.55 4.08 4.92
N GLU A 12 -15.39 4.86 5.58
CA GLU A 12 -15.14 5.20 6.97
C GLU A 12 -15.02 3.96 7.84
N GLU A 13 -15.90 3.01 7.65
CA GLU A 13 -15.88 1.81 8.47
C GLU A 13 -14.57 1.05 8.29
N MET A 14 -14.12 0.94 7.04
CA MET A 14 -12.87 0.25 6.77
C MET A 14 -11.68 0.98 7.37
N LEU A 15 -11.72 2.31 7.28
CA LEU A 15 -10.64 3.09 7.85
C LEU A 15 -10.60 2.93 9.36
N ASN A 16 -11.76 2.92 9.99
CA ASN A 16 -11.80 2.76 11.43
C ASN A 16 -11.27 1.40 11.86
N LYS A 17 -11.59 0.39 11.08
CA LYS A 17 -11.12 -0.95 11.41
C LYS A 17 -9.62 -1.09 11.24
N ILE A 18 -9.08 -0.53 10.17
CA ILE A 18 -7.64 -0.65 9.99
C ILE A 18 -6.91 0.20 11.02
N ALA A 19 -7.51 1.30 11.46
CA ALA A 19 -6.92 2.10 12.52
C ALA A 19 -6.87 1.30 13.81
N TYR A 20 -7.92 0.54 14.08
CA TYR A 20 -7.93 -0.31 15.27
C TYR A 20 -6.81 -1.36 15.20
N VAL A 21 -6.66 -1.98 14.04
CA VAL A 21 -5.63 -2.98 13.86
C VAL A 21 -4.25 -2.37 14.02
N ALA A 22 -4.05 -1.19 13.42
CA ALA A 22 -2.76 -0.52 13.52
C ALA A 22 -2.42 -0.21 14.96
N ASP A 23 -3.40 0.27 15.70
CA ASP A 23 -3.19 0.61 17.09
C ASP A 23 -2.84 -0.64 17.91
N TYR A 24 -3.52 -1.73 17.62
CA TYR A 24 -3.24 -2.98 18.27
C TYR A 24 -1.80 -3.43 18.02
N GLU A 25 -1.30 -3.15 16.81
CA GLU A 25 0.06 -3.51 16.45
C GLU A 25 1.08 -2.47 16.88
N GLY A 26 0.63 -1.39 17.47
CA GLY A 26 1.55 -0.36 17.92
C GLY A 26 2.04 0.53 16.83
N ARG A 27 1.25 0.72 15.77
CA ARG A 27 1.65 1.53 14.63
C ARG A 27 0.63 2.61 14.35
N SER A 28 1.07 3.68 13.72
CA SER A 28 0.12 4.64 13.19
C SER A 28 -0.53 4.03 11.95
N VAL A 29 -1.66 4.59 11.56
CA VAL A 29 -2.35 4.09 10.37
C VAL A 29 -1.45 4.19 9.14
N ASN A 30 -0.79 5.33 8.97
CA ASN A 30 0.07 5.50 7.81
C ASN A 30 1.20 4.49 7.78
N ARG A 31 1.79 4.26 8.93
CA ARG A 31 2.88 3.30 9.01
C ARG A 31 2.38 1.90 8.72
N HIS A 32 1.22 1.59 9.27
CA HIS A 32 0.66 0.25 9.08
C HIS A 32 0.36 -0.01 7.62
N VAL A 33 -0.19 1.00 6.93
CA VAL A 33 -0.50 0.86 5.52
C VAL A 33 0.77 0.61 4.72
N LEU A 34 1.85 1.31 5.06
CA LEU A 34 3.12 1.08 4.37
C LEU A 34 3.62 -0.35 4.57
N VAL A 35 3.44 -0.87 5.77
CA VAL A 35 3.85 -2.25 6.03
C VAL A 35 3.03 -3.21 5.19
N LEU A 36 1.72 -2.98 5.10
CA LEU A 36 0.86 -3.84 4.30
C LEU A 36 1.26 -3.81 2.84
N ILE A 37 1.57 -2.62 2.33
CA ILE A 37 2.00 -2.50 0.94
C ILE A 37 3.28 -3.27 0.71
N ARG A 38 4.23 -3.11 1.61
CA ARG A 38 5.51 -3.79 1.48
C ARG A 38 5.34 -5.30 1.51
N GLU A 39 4.50 -5.78 2.41
CA GLU A 39 4.27 -7.21 2.50
C GLU A 39 3.56 -7.76 1.29
N ASN A 40 2.62 -6.98 0.75
CA ASN A 40 1.91 -7.44 -0.43
C ASN A 40 2.84 -7.53 -1.64
N ILE A 41 3.73 -6.55 -1.79
CA ILE A 41 4.69 -6.57 -2.89
C ILE A 41 5.61 -7.76 -2.74
N LYS A 42 6.08 -8.00 -1.52
CA LYS A 42 6.97 -9.12 -1.28
C LYS A 42 6.29 -10.43 -1.64
N ALA A 43 5.04 -10.59 -1.25
CA ALA A 43 4.32 -11.82 -1.56
C ALA A 43 4.17 -12.01 -3.06
N PHE A 44 3.89 -10.93 -3.77
CA PHE A 44 3.75 -11.02 -5.21
C PHE A 44 5.07 -11.41 -5.85
N GLU A 45 6.16 -10.79 -5.42
CA GLU A 45 7.45 -11.08 -6.02
C GLU A 45 7.93 -12.48 -5.69
N ASP A 46 7.59 -12.97 -4.50
CA ASP A 46 7.93 -14.34 -4.15
C ASP A 46 7.22 -15.34 -5.06
N ALA A 47 6.02 -15.00 -5.47
CA ALA A 47 5.24 -15.90 -6.30
C ALA A 47 5.52 -15.73 -7.79
N ASN A 48 5.83 -14.53 -8.21
CA ASN A 48 5.90 -14.20 -9.64
C ASN A 48 7.25 -13.68 -10.11
N GLY A 49 8.20 -13.53 -9.20
CA GLY A 49 9.49 -12.99 -9.58
C GLY A 49 9.59 -11.50 -9.34
N THR A 50 10.78 -11.02 -9.25
CA THR A 50 11.04 -9.62 -8.94
C THR A 50 10.48 -8.69 -10.02
N ILE A 51 9.81 -7.65 -9.58
CA ILE A 51 9.29 -6.66 -10.49
C ILE A 51 10.41 -5.71 -10.87
N GLU A 52 10.72 -5.66 -12.14
CA GLU A 52 11.77 -4.74 -12.60
C GLU A 52 11.63 -4.53 -14.09
N GLY A 53 11.99 -3.36 -14.50
CA GLY A 53 12.05 -3.06 -15.92
C GLY A 53 10.77 -2.60 -16.56
N ASP A 54 9.66 -3.13 -16.14
CA ASP A 54 8.40 -2.80 -16.78
C ASP A 54 7.59 -1.80 -15.99
N ILE A 55 8.17 -1.24 -14.96
CA ILE A 55 7.44 -0.30 -14.14
C ILE A 55 7.40 1.03 -14.86
N ASN A 56 6.21 1.58 -14.99
CA ASN A 56 6.05 2.89 -15.56
C ASN A 56 6.21 3.93 -14.47
N PRO A 57 7.30 4.65 -14.44
CA PRO A 57 7.55 5.60 -13.35
C PRO A 57 6.57 6.75 -13.34
N ASP A 58 5.86 6.96 -14.43
CA ASP A 58 4.89 8.03 -14.48
C ASP A 58 3.50 7.55 -14.19
N VAL A 59 3.38 6.34 -13.73
CA VAL A 59 2.05 5.81 -13.46
C VAL A 59 1.38 6.71 -12.46
N ASN A 60 0.22 7.12 -12.81
CA ASN A 60 -0.57 7.97 -11.97
C ASN A 60 -1.51 7.07 -11.23
N VAL A 61 -1.29 6.96 -9.97
CA VAL A 61 -2.05 6.02 -9.18
C VAL A 61 -3.46 6.50 -9.04
N LYS A 62 -4.28 6.12 -9.95
CA LYS A 62 -5.67 6.46 -9.87
C LYS A 62 -6.45 5.22 -9.54
N PRO A 63 -7.51 5.38 -8.81
CA PRO A 63 -8.32 4.23 -8.42
C PRO A 63 -9.10 3.72 -9.60
N THR A 64 -8.63 3.87 -10.75
CA THR A 64 -9.38 3.43 -11.83
C THR A 64 -9.17 2.08 -12.24
N ARG A 65 -8.43 1.58 -12.08
CA ARG A 65 -8.30 0.43 -12.70
C ARG A 65 -8.96 -0.56 -12.30
N LYS A 66 -9.52 -0.87 -12.60
CA LYS A 66 -10.13 -1.65 -12.21
C LYS A 66 -10.33 -2.02 -11.87
#